data_ccd40aa81da24b98fe7d8e150490648e
#
_entry.id   ccd40aa81da24b98fe7d8e150490648e
#
_cell.length_a   1.000
_cell.length_b   1.000
_cell.length_c   1.000
_cell.angle_alpha   90.00
_cell.angle_beta   90.00
_cell.angle_gamma   90.00
#
_symmetry.space_group_name_H-M   'P 1'
#
loop_
_entity.id
_entity.type
_entity.pdbx_description
1 polymer ?
#
loop_
_entity_poly.entity_id
_entity_poly.type
_entity_poly.pdbx_seq_one_letter_code
_entity_poly.pdbx_strand_id
1 'polypeptide(L)'
;MKYDYKAVEAKWQKVWEDEKTFHVEIDHKKPKFYALVEFPYPSGAGLHVGHPRSYTALDVVSRKRRQNGYNVLYPMGWDAFGLPTENFAMKNHIHPAIVTKNNVDHFRSQLKALGFSFDWDREINTTDPEYYKWTQWIFLQLYKHGLAYKKEMNVNWCTGCKCVLANEEVVNGVCERCGSEVVHRVKSQWMLKITAYADKLIDGLDGLDYIERVATQQKNWIGRSHGAEVNFGTTAGDTLTVYTTRCDTLFGATYMVVSPEHAMVKEWLDKGILKNADAVKAYQAEAARKSDFERSELNKEKTGVKLEGVMGINPVNDTEIPIFISDYVLSTYGTGAIMAVPAHDTRDWEFAKKFGLPIIEVVKGNTPSNLDEAAFTDVATGTLVNSGFLNGLSVTDAKKKMIDWLEANGKGCDKVNYKLRDWVFSRQRYWGEP
;
A
#
# COMPACT_ATOMS: atom_id res chain seq x y z
N MET A 1 41.60 -29.43 34.42
CA MET A 1 41.50 -29.28 32.94
C MET A 1 40.74 -28.03 32.62
N LYS A 2 41.27 -27.17 31.79
CA LYS A 2 40.48 -25.98 31.33
C LYS A 2 39.46 -26.49 30.32
N TYR A 3 38.18 -26.16 30.50
CA TYR A 3 37.12 -26.53 29.57
C TYR A 3 37.34 -25.84 28.22
N ASP A 4 37.54 -26.67 27.18
CA ASP A 4 37.72 -26.20 25.81
C ASP A 4 36.38 -26.23 25.06
N TYR A 5 35.62 -25.14 25.19
CA TYR A 5 34.30 -25.04 24.57
C TYR A 5 34.35 -25.09 23.01
N LYS A 6 35.45 -24.60 22.41
CA LYS A 6 35.61 -24.61 20.95
C LYS A 6 35.73 -26.01 20.40
N ALA A 7 36.53 -26.85 21.08
CA ALA A 7 36.66 -28.25 20.69
C ALA A 7 35.36 -29.04 20.86
N VAL A 8 34.62 -28.75 21.94
CA VAL A 8 33.30 -29.37 22.19
C VAL A 8 32.28 -28.96 21.15
N GLU A 9 32.17 -27.65 20.83
CA GLU A 9 31.26 -27.13 19.82
C GLU A 9 31.57 -27.73 18.43
N ALA A 10 32.81 -27.69 17.99
CA ALA A 10 33.23 -28.25 16.70
C ALA A 10 32.93 -29.77 16.59
N LYS A 11 33.13 -30.50 17.69
CA LYS A 11 32.83 -31.95 17.74
C LYS A 11 31.33 -32.18 17.52
N TRP A 12 30.47 -31.48 18.26
CA TRP A 12 29.03 -31.75 18.22
C TRP A 12 28.37 -31.20 16.94
N GLN A 13 28.82 -30.07 16.41
CA GLN A 13 28.37 -29.58 15.11
C GLN A 13 28.67 -30.59 14.02
N LYS A 14 29.90 -31.20 14.04
CA LYS A 14 30.26 -32.25 13.08
C LYS A 14 29.39 -33.49 13.25
N VAL A 15 29.13 -33.95 14.47
CA VAL A 15 28.27 -35.12 14.73
C VAL A 15 26.84 -34.84 14.19
N TRP A 16 26.25 -33.68 14.46
CA TRP A 16 24.92 -33.34 13.97
C TRP A 16 24.84 -33.31 12.45
N GLU A 17 25.90 -32.88 11.78
CA GLU A 17 25.97 -32.85 10.32
C GLU A 17 26.14 -34.25 9.73
N ASP A 18 27.11 -35.02 10.23
CA ASP A 18 27.41 -36.38 9.74
C ASP A 18 26.23 -37.34 9.96
N GLU A 19 25.55 -37.25 11.10
CA GLU A 19 24.42 -38.13 11.48
C GLU A 19 23.06 -37.58 11.02
N LYS A 20 23.02 -36.38 10.42
CA LYS A 20 21.79 -35.68 10.04
C LYS A 20 20.78 -35.64 11.19
N THR A 21 21.26 -35.35 12.40
CA THR A 21 20.50 -35.47 13.66
C THR A 21 19.17 -34.75 13.67
N PHE A 22 19.03 -33.68 12.92
CA PHE A 22 17.80 -32.83 12.87
C PHE A 22 16.97 -33.06 11.62
N HIS A 23 17.39 -33.97 10.73
CA HIS A 23 16.61 -34.34 9.56
C HIS A 23 15.33 -35.06 9.94
N VAL A 24 14.24 -34.77 9.23
CA VAL A 24 12.93 -35.33 9.47
C VAL A 24 12.26 -35.80 8.19
N GLU A 25 11.75 -37.02 8.23
CA GLU A 25 10.86 -37.58 7.20
C GLU A 25 9.42 -37.59 7.70
N ILE A 26 8.45 -37.74 6.78
CA ILE A 26 7.04 -37.83 7.12
C ILE A 26 6.78 -39.08 7.94
N ASP A 27 6.40 -38.91 9.19
CA ASP A 27 6.02 -39.99 10.10
C ASP A 27 4.59 -39.71 10.66
N HIS A 28 3.62 -40.43 10.14
CA HIS A 28 2.22 -40.30 10.56
C HIS A 28 1.93 -40.87 11.95
N LYS A 29 2.88 -41.60 12.56
CA LYS A 29 2.75 -42.18 13.90
C LYS A 29 3.10 -41.18 15.01
N LYS A 30 3.81 -40.11 14.66
CA LYS A 30 4.24 -39.07 15.60
C LYS A 30 3.41 -37.80 15.44
N PRO A 31 3.13 -37.08 16.54
CA PRO A 31 2.53 -35.78 16.44
C PRO A 31 3.46 -34.82 15.69
N LYS A 32 2.90 -34.07 14.75
CA LYS A 32 3.66 -33.12 13.92
C LYS A 32 3.91 -31.81 14.66
N PHE A 33 5.08 -31.22 14.45
CA PHE A 33 5.36 -29.85 14.82
C PHE A 33 6.18 -29.18 13.71
N TYR A 34 5.61 -28.12 13.13
CA TYR A 34 6.28 -27.29 12.13
C TYR A 34 6.72 -25.98 12.81
N ALA A 35 8.05 -25.84 12.97
CA ALA A 35 8.66 -24.63 13.51
C ALA A 35 8.92 -23.66 12.35
N LEU A 36 8.02 -22.72 12.17
CA LEU A 36 8.13 -21.71 11.11
C LEU A 36 8.86 -20.48 11.62
N VAL A 37 10.00 -20.19 11.02
CA VAL A 37 10.73 -18.94 11.22
C VAL A 37 10.95 -18.25 9.89
N GLU A 38 10.98 -16.92 9.90
CA GLU A 38 11.31 -16.11 8.75
C GLU A 38 12.77 -16.38 8.32
N PHE A 39 12.99 -16.83 7.10
CA PHE A 39 14.32 -17.06 6.57
C PHE A 39 14.99 -15.76 6.13
N PRO A 40 16.33 -15.64 6.27
CA PRO A 40 17.02 -14.37 6.10
C PRO A 40 17.17 -13.98 4.64
N TYR A 41 17.28 -12.68 4.43
CA TYR A 41 17.64 -12.04 3.17
C TYR A 41 19.17 -11.90 3.09
N PRO A 42 19.88 -12.68 2.27
CA PRO A 42 21.35 -12.73 2.27
C PRO A 42 21.96 -11.56 1.46
N SER A 43 21.60 -10.32 1.78
CA SER A 43 21.99 -9.11 1.04
C SER A 43 23.20 -8.37 1.60
N GLY A 44 23.71 -8.78 2.75
CA GLY A 44 24.78 -8.09 3.46
C GLY A 44 25.98 -8.97 3.78
N ALA A 45 26.89 -8.44 4.59
CA ALA A 45 28.14 -9.12 4.97
C ALA A 45 27.96 -10.25 6.00
N GLY A 46 26.73 -10.57 6.39
CA GLY A 46 26.42 -11.62 7.35
C GLY A 46 25.17 -11.31 8.20
N LEU A 47 24.89 -12.19 9.16
CA LEU A 47 23.79 -12.05 10.09
C LEU A 47 23.99 -10.83 11.00
N HIS A 48 22.90 -10.11 11.27
CA HIS A 48 22.87 -9.14 12.36
C HIS A 48 22.24 -9.77 13.63
N VAL A 49 22.41 -9.13 14.78
CA VAL A 49 21.97 -9.66 16.09
C VAL A 49 20.47 -9.93 16.19
N GLY A 50 19.66 -9.35 15.32
CA GLY A 50 18.21 -9.61 15.25
C GLY A 50 17.87 -11.01 14.77
N HIS A 51 18.66 -11.60 13.85
CA HIS A 51 18.41 -12.94 13.33
C HIS A 51 18.48 -14.02 14.42
N PRO A 52 19.57 -14.14 15.23
CA PRO A 52 19.65 -15.15 16.27
C PRO A 52 18.53 -15.07 17.31
N ARG A 53 17.91 -13.89 17.53
CA ARG A 53 16.88 -13.71 18.54
C ARG A 53 15.66 -14.61 18.29
N SER A 54 15.08 -14.56 17.09
CA SER A 54 13.91 -15.37 16.73
C SER A 54 14.30 -16.84 16.51
N TYR A 55 15.45 -17.08 15.91
CA TYR A 55 15.95 -18.44 15.64
C TYR A 55 16.22 -19.20 16.92
N THR A 56 16.85 -18.58 17.92
CA THR A 56 17.11 -19.22 19.23
C THR A 56 15.81 -19.58 19.94
N ALA A 57 14.82 -18.67 19.94
CA ALA A 57 13.53 -18.92 20.59
C ALA A 57 12.85 -20.18 20.01
N LEU A 58 12.79 -20.27 18.68
CA LEU A 58 12.19 -21.43 18.01
C LEU A 58 13.09 -22.70 18.11
N ASP A 59 14.40 -22.55 18.16
CA ASP A 59 15.30 -23.69 18.37
C ASP A 59 15.07 -24.35 19.72
N VAL A 60 14.92 -23.57 20.79
CA VAL A 60 14.59 -24.09 22.13
C VAL A 60 13.27 -24.87 22.11
N VAL A 61 12.24 -24.33 21.48
CA VAL A 61 10.93 -24.99 21.34
C VAL A 61 11.06 -26.27 20.50
N SER A 62 11.78 -26.22 19.38
CA SER A 62 12.00 -27.35 18.48
C SER A 62 12.71 -28.50 19.16
N ARG A 63 13.78 -28.23 19.92
CA ARG A 63 14.51 -29.23 20.71
C ARG A 63 13.62 -29.85 21.78
N LYS A 64 12.86 -29.05 22.53
CA LYS A 64 11.89 -29.53 23.52
C LYS A 64 10.84 -30.44 22.89
N ARG A 65 10.29 -30.06 21.74
CA ARG A 65 9.31 -30.89 21.03
C ARG A 65 9.90 -32.23 20.55
N ARG A 66 11.13 -32.25 20.01
CA ARG A 66 11.82 -33.48 19.65
C ARG A 66 12.01 -34.42 20.86
N GLN A 67 12.43 -33.86 22.01
CA GLN A 67 12.56 -34.64 23.25
C GLN A 67 11.22 -35.23 23.72
N ASN A 68 10.09 -34.55 23.42
CA ASN A 68 8.74 -35.02 23.73
C ASN A 68 8.17 -35.95 22.66
N GLY A 69 8.99 -36.47 21.71
CA GLY A 69 8.58 -37.45 20.71
C GLY A 69 7.85 -36.87 19.49
N TYR A 70 7.81 -35.55 19.31
CA TYR A 70 7.23 -34.95 18.12
C TYR A 70 8.10 -35.14 16.88
N ASN A 71 7.47 -35.24 15.71
CA ASN A 71 8.10 -35.12 14.41
C ASN A 71 8.24 -33.65 14.07
N VAL A 72 9.46 -33.08 14.22
CA VAL A 72 9.68 -31.63 14.16
C VAL A 72 10.36 -31.26 12.86
N LEU A 73 9.66 -30.54 11.99
CA LEU A 73 10.25 -29.87 10.84
C LEU A 73 10.65 -28.43 11.23
N TYR A 74 11.95 -28.15 11.20
CA TYR A 74 12.54 -26.83 11.40
C TYR A 74 13.47 -26.51 10.23
N PRO A 75 12.92 -26.02 9.10
CA PRO A 75 13.70 -25.75 7.89
C PRO A 75 14.37 -24.39 7.95
N MET A 76 15.36 -24.19 7.07
CA MET A 76 16.00 -22.93 6.78
C MET A 76 16.04 -22.70 5.27
N GLY A 77 16.18 -21.44 4.87
CA GLY A 77 16.29 -21.06 3.47
C GLY A 77 16.79 -19.62 3.30
N TRP A 78 16.75 -19.15 2.05
CA TRP A 78 17.32 -17.87 1.65
C TRP A 78 16.33 -17.15 0.76
N ASP A 79 15.87 -16.00 1.21
CA ASP A 79 15.14 -15.03 0.36
C ASP A 79 16.18 -14.25 -0.44
N ALA A 80 16.58 -14.81 -1.57
CA ALA A 80 17.84 -14.44 -2.20
C ALA A 80 17.72 -13.49 -3.40
N PHE A 81 16.54 -13.33 -3.99
CA PHE A 81 16.29 -12.29 -4.98
C PHE A 81 16.25 -10.91 -4.31
N GLY A 82 16.74 -9.89 -4.98
CA GLY A 82 16.54 -8.54 -4.47
C GLY A 82 17.51 -7.48 -5.00
N LEU A 83 17.02 -6.26 -4.95
CA LEU A 83 17.69 -5.06 -5.47
C LEU A 83 19.07 -4.78 -4.84
N PRO A 84 19.31 -5.00 -3.52
CA PRO A 84 20.65 -4.81 -2.96
C PRO A 84 21.71 -5.69 -3.60
N THR A 85 21.40 -6.97 -3.81
CA THR A 85 22.30 -7.91 -4.49
C THR A 85 22.54 -7.50 -5.93
N GLU A 86 21.49 -7.10 -6.66
CA GLU A 86 21.59 -6.62 -8.04
C GLU A 86 22.47 -5.37 -8.15
N ASN A 87 22.27 -4.38 -7.27
CA ASN A 87 23.04 -3.16 -7.27
C ASN A 87 24.52 -3.41 -6.93
N PHE A 88 24.79 -4.30 -5.96
CA PHE A 88 26.15 -4.71 -5.63
C PHE A 88 26.82 -5.41 -6.83
N ALA A 89 26.10 -6.33 -7.47
CA ALA A 89 26.55 -7.05 -8.66
C ALA A 89 26.90 -6.10 -9.81
N MET A 90 26.02 -5.13 -10.10
CA MET A 90 26.27 -4.10 -11.12
C MET A 90 27.48 -3.23 -10.81
N LYS A 91 27.60 -2.76 -9.56
CA LYS A 91 28.72 -1.90 -9.14
C LYS A 91 30.06 -2.61 -9.24
N ASN A 92 30.11 -3.90 -9.00
CA ASN A 92 31.34 -4.68 -8.98
C ASN A 92 31.55 -5.49 -10.27
N HIS A 93 30.66 -5.38 -11.27
CA HIS A 93 30.71 -6.15 -12.52
C HIS A 93 30.74 -7.67 -12.31
N ILE A 94 29.98 -8.18 -11.35
CA ILE A 94 29.87 -9.59 -10.98
C ILE A 94 28.44 -10.05 -11.24
N HIS A 95 28.25 -11.27 -11.73
CA HIS A 95 26.90 -11.80 -11.89
C HIS A 95 26.19 -11.97 -10.54
N PRO A 96 24.90 -11.56 -10.37
CA PRO A 96 24.20 -11.62 -9.09
C PRO A 96 24.13 -13.02 -8.48
N ALA A 97 24.05 -14.08 -9.28
CA ALA A 97 24.07 -15.46 -8.79
C ALA A 97 25.37 -15.80 -8.01
N ILE A 98 26.52 -15.24 -8.42
CA ILE A 98 27.80 -15.44 -7.72
C ILE A 98 27.78 -14.73 -6.37
N VAL A 99 27.30 -13.49 -6.34
CA VAL A 99 27.15 -12.71 -5.11
C VAL A 99 26.23 -13.41 -4.13
N THR A 100 25.06 -13.85 -4.62
CA THR A 100 24.08 -14.60 -3.81
C THR A 100 24.68 -15.88 -3.23
N LYS A 101 25.36 -16.67 -4.06
CA LYS A 101 26.01 -17.91 -3.58
C LYS A 101 26.98 -17.62 -2.46
N ASN A 102 27.88 -16.66 -2.62
CA ASN A 102 28.88 -16.31 -1.61
C ASN A 102 28.23 -15.84 -0.30
N ASN A 103 27.19 -15.02 -0.39
CA ASN A 103 26.46 -14.55 0.78
C ASN A 103 25.75 -15.71 1.49
N VAL A 104 25.06 -16.57 0.75
CA VAL A 104 24.37 -17.76 1.30
C VAL A 104 25.36 -18.68 2.01
N ASP A 105 26.51 -18.96 1.39
CA ASP A 105 27.54 -19.81 2.01
C ASP A 105 28.06 -19.19 3.32
N HIS A 106 28.23 -17.87 3.35
CA HIS A 106 28.64 -17.18 4.57
C HIS A 106 27.57 -17.22 5.67
N PHE A 107 26.33 -16.86 5.34
CA PHE A 107 25.20 -16.91 6.29
C PHE A 107 24.98 -18.32 6.84
N ARG A 108 25.06 -19.36 5.98
CA ARG A 108 24.96 -20.76 6.38
C ARG A 108 26.05 -21.12 7.38
N SER A 109 27.29 -20.70 7.14
CA SER A 109 28.40 -20.96 8.07
C SER A 109 28.17 -20.34 9.44
N GLN A 110 27.64 -19.11 9.48
CA GLN A 110 27.31 -18.44 10.74
C GLN A 110 26.16 -19.13 11.49
N LEU A 111 25.09 -19.55 10.79
CA LEU A 111 23.97 -20.28 11.40
C LEU A 111 24.40 -21.67 11.95
N LYS A 112 25.26 -22.36 11.22
CA LYS A 112 25.85 -23.64 11.70
C LYS A 112 26.72 -23.42 12.94
N ALA A 113 27.53 -22.35 12.97
CA ALA A 113 28.34 -21.99 14.11
C ALA A 113 27.51 -21.68 15.38
N LEU A 114 26.31 -21.13 15.22
CA LEU A 114 25.36 -20.89 16.32
C LEU A 114 24.70 -22.19 16.84
N GLY A 115 24.87 -23.32 16.12
CA GLY A 115 24.43 -24.64 16.54
C GLY A 115 22.90 -24.83 16.51
N PHE A 116 22.18 -24.11 15.69
CA PHE A 116 20.73 -24.29 15.53
C PHE A 116 20.36 -25.66 14.96
N SER A 117 19.24 -26.19 15.41
CA SER A 117 18.74 -27.51 15.02
C SER A 117 17.90 -27.46 13.72
N PHE A 118 18.35 -26.71 12.72
CA PHE A 118 17.72 -26.70 11.40
C PHE A 118 17.87 -28.00 10.66
N ASP A 119 16.87 -28.37 9.89
CA ASP A 119 16.95 -29.47 8.92
C ASP A 119 17.59 -28.96 7.61
N TRP A 120 18.89 -29.09 7.50
CA TRP A 120 19.68 -28.62 6.36
C TRP A 120 19.42 -29.40 5.07
N ASP A 121 18.89 -30.62 5.15
CA ASP A 121 18.47 -31.36 3.95
C ASP A 121 17.19 -30.76 3.31
N ARG A 122 16.48 -29.89 4.04
CA ARG A 122 15.31 -29.14 3.61
C ARG A 122 15.62 -27.67 3.34
N GLU A 123 16.90 -27.35 3.15
CA GLU A 123 17.32 -26.00 2.78
C GLU A 123 16.75 -25.59 1.42
N ILE A 124 16.23 -24.39 1.33
CA ILE A 124 15.73 -23.82 0.08
C ILE A 124 16.45 -22.51 -0.27
N ASN A 125 16.55 -22.22 -1.56
CA ASN A 125 17.05 -20.96 -2.07
C ASN A 125 16.12 -20.45 -3.16
N THR A 126 15.52 -19.26 -2.97
CA THR A 126 14.56 -18.71 -3.92
C THR A 126 15.16 -18.41 -5.29
N THR A 127 16.50 -18.30 -5.40
CA THR A 127 17.20 -18.13 -6.69
C THR A 127 17.58 -19.44 -7.37
N ASP A 128 17.23 -20.58 -6.77
CA ASP A 128 17.42 -21.88 -7.42
C ASP A 128 16.35 -22.06 -8.51
N PRO A 129 16.72 -22.41 -9.77
CA PRO A 129 15.78 -22.71 -10.83
C PRO A 129 14.72 -23.76 -10.46
N GLU A 130 15.10 -24.76 -9.66
CA GLU A 130 14.17 -25.79 -9.18
C GLU A 130 13.15 -25.25 -8.18
N TYR A 131 13.44 -24.12 -7.53
CA TYR A 131 12.50 -23.40 -6.66
C TYR A 131 11.68 -22.40 -7.45
N TYR A 132 12.28 -21.44 -8.15
CA TYR A 132 11.53 -20.35 -8.77
C TYR A 132 10.70 -20.78 -10.00
N LYS A 133 10.92 -21.96 -10.57
CA LYS A 133 9.98 -22.52 -11.56
C LYS A 133 8.55 -22.58 -11.04
N TRP A 134 8.36 -22.73 -9.72
CA TRP A 134 7.05 -22.74 -9.10
C TRP A 134 6.48 -21.32 -8.98
N THR A 135 7.30 -20.30 -8.71
CA THR A 135 6.90 -18.90 -8.79
C THR A 135 6.43 -18.57 -10.21
N GLN A 136 7.18 -18.99 -11.23
CA GLN A 136 6.79 -18.81 -12.63
C GLN A 136 5.49 -19.54 -12.96
N TRP A 137 5.32 -20.76 -12.46
CA TRP A 137 4.07 -21.52 -12.66
C TRP A 137 2.88 -20.82 -11.98
N ILE A 138 3.03 -20.33 -10.77
CA ILE A 138 1.99 -19.57 -10.04
C ILE A 138 1.63 -18.32 -10.86
N PHE A 139 2.61 -17.57 -11.34
CA PHE A 139 2.37 -16.41 -12.18
C PHE A 139 1.54 -16.77 -13.42
N LEU A 140 1.88 -17.87 -14.10
CA LEU A 140 1.11 -18.33 -15.26
C LEU A 140 -0.31 -18.75 -14.89
N GLN A 141 -0.54 -19.33 -13.71
CA GLN A 141 -1.90 -19.62 -13.23
C GLN A 141 -2.68 -18.31 -12.98
N LEU A 142 -2.05 -17.32 -12.31
CA LEU A 142 -2.67 -16.01 -12.12
C LEU A 142 -3.03 -15.35 -13.46
N TYR A 143 -2.15 -15.43 -14.45
CA TYR A 143 -2.41 -14.92 -15.79
C TYR A 143 -3.60 -15.65 -16.48
N LYS A 144 -3.63 -16.97 -16.44
CA LYS A 144 -4.73 -17.77 -17.01
C LYS A 144 -6.09 -17.47 -16.38
N HIS A 145 -6.10 -17.07 -15.10
CA HIS A 145 -7.32 -16.72 -14.37
C HIS A 145 -7.64 -15.22 -14.42
N GLY A 146 -6.94 -14.44 -15.26
CA GLY A 146 -7.17 -12.99 -15.39
C GLY A 146 -6.77 -12.17 -14.16
N LEU A 147 -5.94 -12.75 -13.29
CA LEU A 147 -5.43 -12.09 -12.07
C LEU A 147 -4.06 -11.44 -12.28
N ALA A 148 -3.34 -11.78 -13.34
CA ALA A 148 -2.15 -11.09 -13.78
C ALA A 148 -2.42 -10.38 -15.11
N TYR A 149 -2.07 -9.11 -15.21
CA TYR A 149 -2.33 -8.29 -16.40
C TYR A 149 -1.25 -7.22 -16.58
N LYS A 150 -1.08 -6.72 -17.80
CA LYS A 150 -0.20 -5.58 -18.08
C LYS A 150 -0.95 -4.27 -18.06
N LYS A 151 -0.33 -3.25 -17.47
CA LYS A 151 -0.86 -1.89 -17.44
C LYS A 151 0.27 -0.88 -17.59
N GLU A 152 0.05 0.14 -18.41
CA GLU A 152 0.89 1.34 -18.38
C GLU A 152 0.54 2.18 -17.16
N MET A 153 1.56 2.56 -16.41
CA MET A 153 1.39 3.35 -15.21
C MET A 153 2.61 4.24 -14.97
N ASN A 154 2.39 5.34 -14.27
CA ASN A 154 3.48 6.13 -13.74
C ASN A 154 4.18 5.36 -12.62
N VAL A 155 5.49 5.22 -12.74
CA VAL A 155 6.34 4.57 -11.74
C VAL A 155 7.43 5.52 -11.30
N ASN A 156 7.87 5.38 -10.05
CA ASN A 156 9.05 6.04 -9.55
C ASN A 156 10.29 5.39 -10.16
N TRP A 157 11.03 6.13 -10.95
CA TRP A 157 12.23 5.62 -11.63
C TRP A 157 13.48 6.25 -11.02
N CYS A 158 14.35 5.43 -10.43
CA CYS A 158 15.65 5.88 -9.96
C CYS A 158 16.63 6.02 -11.15
N THR A 159 17.18 7.21 -11.34
CA THR A 159 18.12 7.50 -12.42
C THR A 159 19.50 6.85 -12.20
N GLY A 160 19.89 6.61 -10.96
CA GLY A 160 21.13 5.93 -10.59
C GLY A 160 21.01 4.40 -10.61
N CYS A 161 20.06 3.84 -9.87
CA CYS A 161 19.83 2.38 -9.83
C CYS A 161 19.24 1.84 -11.15
N LYS A 162 18.66 2.70 -11.99
CA LYS A 162 17.98 2.34 -13.27
C LYS A 162 16.90 1.27 -13.08
N CYS A 163 16.10 1.40 -12.04
CA CYS A 163 15.01 0.50 -11.68
C CYS A 163 13.79 1.28 -11.19
N VAL A 164 12.65 0.58 -11.12
CA VAL A 164 11.43 1.08 -10.51
C VAL A 164 11.54 0.94 -9.00
N LEU A 165 11.09 1.95 -8.29
CA LEU A 165 11.05 2.01 -6.83
C LEU A 165 9.62 1.95 -6.32
N ALA A 166 9.42 1.34 -5.16
CA ALA A 166 8.20 1.51 -4.37
C ALA A 166 8.13 2.93 -3.79
N ASN A 167 6.95 3.37 -3.38
CA ASN A 167 6.78 4.73 -2.83
C ASN A 167 7.62 4.93 -1.56
N GLU A 168 7.76 3.89 -0.75
CA GLU A 168 8.53 3.88 0.50
C GLU A 168 10.05 3.98 0.29
N GLU A 169 10.52 3.70 -0.94
CA GLU A 169 11.94 3.77 -1.32
C GLU A 169 12.34 5.15 -1.86
N VAL A 170 11.40 6.11 -1.90
CA VAL A 170 11.61 7.49 -2.34
C VAL A 170 11.50 8.41 -1.14
N VAL A 171 12.59 9.08 -0.80
CA VAL A 171 12.67 10.02 0.34
C VAL A 171 13.12 11.38 -0.18
N ASN A 172 12.28 12.40 -0.01
CA ASN A 172 12.57 13.78 -0.48
C ASN A 172 12.93 13.84 -1.98
N GLY A 173 12.26 13.04 -2.82
CA GLY A 173 12.50 13.01 -4.28
C GLY A 173 13.76 12.27 -4.72
N VAL A 174 14.48 11.62 -3.80
CA VAL A 174 15.66 10.83 -4.10
C VAL A 174 15.51 9.37 -3.68
N CYS A 175 16.27 8.50 -4.31
CA CYS A 175 16.33 7.09 -3.98
C CYS A 175 16.99 6.90 -2.60
N GLU A 176 16.28 6.27 -1.64
CA GLU A 176 16.78 5.96 -0.30
C GLU A 176 18.12 5.21 -0.33
N ARG A 177 18.33 4.36 -1.35
CA ARG A 177 19.50 3.46 -1.44
C ARG A 177 20.73 4.10 -2.05
N CYS A 178 20.57 4.95 -3.08
CA CYS A 178 21.72 5.50 -3.81
C CYS A 178 21.77 7.03 -3.83
N GLY A 179 20.78 7.72 -3.27
CA GLY A 179 20.70 9.17 -3.23
C GLY A 179 20.47 9.86 -4.59
N SER A 180 20.29 9.10 -5.67
CA SER A 180 20.04 9.69 -6.99
C SER A 180 18.61 10.17 -7.13
N GLU A 181 18.42 11.18 -7.99
CA GLU A 181 17.11 11.73 -8.32
C GLU A 181 16.15 10.65 -8.80
N VAL A 182 14.90 10.71 -8.33
CA VAL A 182 13.81 9.87 -8.77
C VAL A 182 12.88 10.69 -9.66
N VAL A 183 12.58 10.15 -10.84
CA VAL A 183 11.68 10.77 -11.82
C VAL A 183 10.49 9.87 -12.10
N HIS A 184 9.33 10.45 -12.40
CA HIS A 184 8.18 9.69 -12.85
C HIS A 184 8.34 9.30 -14.32
N ARG A 185 8.13 8.01 -14.61
CA ARG A 185 8.11 7.47 -15.98
C ARG A 185 6.89 6.59 -16.20
N VAL A 186 6.28 6.72 -17.38
CA VAL A 186 5.27 5.75 -17.81
C VAL A 186 5.99 4.48 -18.23
N LYS A 187 5.63 3.36 -17.62
CA LYS A 187 6.12 2.02 -17.97
C LYS A 187 4.99 1.01 -18.00
N SER A 188 5.08 0.06 -18.91
CA SER A 188 4.23 -1.12 -18.92
C SER A 188 4.72 -2.07 -17.83
N GLN A 189 3.87 -2.34 -16.83
CA GLN A 189 4.17 -3.18 -15.69
C GLN A 189 3.21 -4.38 -15.63
N TRP A 190 3.71 -5.51 -15.15
CA TRP A 190 2.86 -6.60 -14.72
C TRP A 190 2.23 -6.27 -13.38
N MET A 191 0.91 -6.45 -13.31
CA MET A 191 0.09 -6.21 -12.12
C MET A 191 -0.56 -7.51 -11.68
N LEU A 192 -0.67 -7.70 -10.37
CA LEU A 192 -1.50 -8.76 -9.79
C LEU A 192 -2.76 -8.15 -9.18
N LYS A 193 -3.92 -8.65 -9.61
CA LYS A 193 -5.25 -8.15 -9.20
C LYS A 193 -5.63 -8.64 -7.81
N ILE A 194 -4.83 -8.27 -6.80
CA ILE A 194 -5.07 -8.66 -5.40
C ILE A 194 -6.34 -8.04 -4.84
N THR A 195 -6.81 -6.91 -5.40
CA THR A 195 -8.07 -6.26 -5.03
C THR A 195 -9.29 -7.16 -5.25
N ALA A 196 -9.22 -8.13 -6.16
CA ALA A 196 -10.29 -9.13 -6.36
C ALA A 196 -10.52 -10.03 -5.13
N TYR A 197 -9.60 -10.03 -4.18
CA TYR A 197 -9.67 -10.80 -2.94
C TYR A 197 -9.87 -9.92 -1.70
N ALA A 198 -10.08 -8.63 -1.85
CA ALA A 198 -10.14 -7.68 -0.72
C ALA A 198 -11.18 -8.10 0.34
N ASP A 199 -12.41 -8.43 -0.07
CA ASP A 199 -13.45 -8.90 0.86
C ASP A 199 -13.07 -10.23 1.50
N LYS A 200 -12.62 -11.20 0.71
CA LYS A 200 -12.22 -12.51 1.22
C LYS A 200 -11.06 -12.43 2.22
N LEU A 201 -10.15 -11.45 2.04
CA LEU A 201 -9.07 -11.22 2.98
C LEU A 201 -9.56 -10.62 4.30
N ILE A 202 -10.59 -9.77 4.28
CA ILE A 202 -11.22 -9.23 5.49
C ILE A 202 -12.03 -10.31 6.19
N ASP A 203 -12.93 -10.96 5.46
CA ASP A 203 -13.85 -11.95 6.00
C ASP A 203 -13.10 -13.20 6.51
N GLY A 204 -12.00 -13.56 5.86
CA GLY A 204 -11.13 -14.67 6.25
C GLY A 204 -10.36 -14.45 7.54
N LEU A 205 -10.35 -13.23 8.11
CA LEU A 205 -9.77 -12.98 9.44
C LEU A 205 -10.70 -13.45 10.57
N ASP A 206 -11.99 -13.60 10.27
CA ASP A 206 -12.95 -14.07 11.28
C ASP A 206 -12.69 -15.57 11.54
N GLY A 207 -12.57 -15.92 12.81
CA GLY A 207 -12.24 -17.28 13.23
C GLY A 207 -10.76 -17.67 13.25
N LEU A 208 -9.85 -16.75 12.92
CA LEU A 208 -8.41 -16.93 13.12
C LEU A 208 -8.01 -16.53 14.54
N ASP A 209 -7.15 -17.35 15.15
CA ASP A 209 -6.57 -17.06 16.46
C ASP A 209 -5.41 -16.04 16.35
N TYR A 210 -5.75 -14.87 15.80
CA TYR A 210 -4.83 -13.74 15.71
C TYR A 210 -5.00 -12.80 16.89
N ILE A 211 -3.89 -12.22 17.37
CA ILE A 211 -3.99 -11.09 18.29
C ILE A 211 -4.74 -9.95 17.59
N GLU A 212 -5.64 -9.29 18.32
CA GLU A 212 -6.53 -8.24 17.80
C GLU A 212 -5.78 -7.16 16.99
N ARG A 213 -4.61 -6.76 17.45
CA ARG A 213 -3.77 -5.78 16.77
C ARG A 213 -3.43 -6.19 15.33
N VAL A 214 -3.12 -7.46 15.09
CA VAL A 214 -2.77 -7.97 13.75
C VAL A 214 -3.99 -7.95 12.84
N ALA A 215 -5.13 -8.45 13.30
CA ALA A 215 -6.37 -8.44 12.53
C ALA A 215 -6.79 -7.00 12.19
N THR A 216 -6.74 -6.09 13.15
CA THR A 216 -7.06 -4.65 12.96
C THR A 216 -6.14 -4.00 11.93
N GLN A 217 -4.82 -4.25 12.01
CA GLN A 217 -3.88 -3.70 11.04
C GLN A 217 -4.15 -4.20 9.62
N GLN A 218 -4.48 -5.49 9.44
CA GLN A 218 -4.83 -6.04 8.13
C GLN A 218 -6.13 -5.45 7.59
N LYS A 219 -7.17 -5.34 8.41
CA LYS A 219 -8.44 -4.70 8.03
C LYS A 219 -8.22 -3.24 7.61
N ASN A 220 -7.42 -2.49 8.35
CA ASN A 220 -7.09 -1.09 8.05
C ASN A 220 -6.24 -0.94 6.78
N TRP A 221 -5.35 -1.89 6.51
CA TRP A 221 -4.54 -1.91 5.29
C TRP A 221 -5.40 -2.14 4.05
N ILE A 222 -6.32 -3.09 4.10
CA ILE A 222 -7.29 -3.34 3.02
C ILE A 222 -8.24 -2.16 2.90
N GLY A 223 -8.70 -1.61 4.02
CA GLY A 223 -9.43 -0.36 4.10
C GLY A 223 -10.72 -0.35 3.32
N ARG A 224 -11.58 -1.40 3.51
CA ARG A 224 -12.93 -1.43 2.95
C ARG A 224 -13.73 -0.25 3.48
N SER A 225 -14.30 0.53 2.58
CA SER A 225 -15.17 1.65 2.88
C SER A 225 -16.45 1.58 2.04
N HIS A 226 -17.57 1.90 2.66
CA HIS A 226 -18.88 1.97 2.02
C HIS A 226 -19.28 3.43 1.84
N GLY A 227 -19.71 3.79 0.65
CA GLY A 227 -20.05 5.16 0.30
C GLY A 227 -20.81 5.23 -1.01
N ALA A 228 -20.66 6.33 -1.72
CA ALA A 228 -21.28 6.53 -3.02
C ALA A 228 -20.29 7.11 -4.04
N GLU A 229 -20.42 6.70 -5.29
CA GLU A 229 -19.93 7.47 -6.43
C GLU A 229 -20.98 8.54 -6.75
N VAL A 230 -20.55 9.79 -6.90
CA VAL A 230 -21.40 10.94 -7.17
C VAL A 230 -20.91 11.65 -8.41
N ASN A 231 -21.82 11.90 -9.35
CA ASN A 231 -21.54 12.56 -10.62
C ASN A 231 -21.84 14.05 -10.52
N PHE A 232 -20.80 14.87 -10.54
CA PHE A 232 -20.89 16.33 -10.66
C PHE A 232 -20.81 16.71 -12.13
N GLY A 233 -21.83 17.40 -12.65
CA GLY A 233 -21.72 18.06 -13.94
C GLY A 233 -20.68 19.18 -13.89
N THR A 234 -20.24 19.66 -15.06
CA THR A 234 -19.40 20.85 -15.16
C THR A 234 -20.01 21.88 -16.12
N THR A 235 -19.64 23.13 -15.97
CA THR A 235 -20.06 24.18 -16.91
C THR A 235 -19.47 24.05 -18.32
N ALA A 236 -18.47 23.13 -18.45
CA ALA A 236 -17.91 22.74 -19.75
C ALA A 236 -18.70 21.60 -20.43
N GLY A 237 -19.72 21.03 -19.78
CA GLY A 237 -20.55 19.95 -20.30
C GLY A 237 -20.00 18.55 -19.99
N ASP A 238 -18.93 18.45 -19.22
CA ASP A 238 -18.33 17.19 -18.80
C ASP A 238 -18.88 16.71 -17.46
N THR A 239 -18.52 15.51 -17.03
CA THR A 239 -18.89 14.94 -15.72
C THR A 239 -17.65 14.55 -14.93
N LEU A 240 -17.54 15.04 -13.71
CA LEU A 240 -16.56 14.61 -12.72
C LEU A 240 -17.23 13.65 -11.73
N THR A 241 -16.76 12.40 -11.67
CA THR A 241 -17.20 11.42 -10.69
C THR A 241 -16.32 11.49 -9.46
N VAL A 242 -16.90 11.60 -8.28
CA VAL A 242 -16.20 11.55 -6.98
C VAL A 242 -16.68 10.36 -6.17
N TYR A 243 -15.79 9.74 -5.40
CA TYR A 243 -16.17 8.77 -4.39
C TYR A 243 -16.16 9.41 -3.01
N THR A 244 -17.23 9.23 -2.24
CA THR A 244 -17.32 9.74 -0.87
C THR A 244 -18.00 8.76 0.07
N THR A 245 -17.49 8.64 1.31
CA THR A 245 -18.16 7.94 2.42
C THR A 245 -19.18 8.83 3.13
N ARG A 246 -19.27 10.10 2.71
CA ARG A 246 -20.09 11.14 3.33
C ARG A 246 -21.01 11.81 2.30
N CYS A 247 -21.75 10.98 1.53
CA CYS A 247 -22.75 11.49 0.59
C CYS A 247 -23.89 12.28 1.29
N ASP A 248 -24.14 12.03 2.57
CA ASP A 248 -25.06 12.79 3.42
C ASP A 248 -24.72 14.29 3.47
N THR A 249 -23.46 14.67 3.28
CA THR A 249 -22.99 16.06 3.38
C THR A 249 -22.93 16.81 2.04
N LEU A 250 -23.46 16.26 0.96
CA LEU A 250 -23.43 16.84 -0.40
C LEU A 250 -23.93 18.29 -0.47
N PHE A 251 -24.93 18.65 0.32
CA PHE A 251 -25.45 20.05 0.40
C PHE A 251 -24.41 21.03 0.96
N GLY A 252 -23.41 20.55 1.69
CA GLY A 252 -22.29 21.32 2.22
C GLY A 252 -21.04 21.34 1.34
N ALA A 253 -21.08 20.70 0.17
CA ALA A 253 -19.96 20.72 -0.77
C ALA A 253 -19.89 22.10 -1.44
N THR A 254 -18.83 22.85 -1.12
CA THR A 254 -18.66 24.24 -1.57
C THR A 254 -17.56 24.42 -2.60
N TYR A 255 -16.78 23.41 -2.86
CA TYR A 255 -15.77 23.34 -3.94
C TYR A 255 -15.40 21.89 -4.26
N MET A 256 -14.73 21.70 -5.37
CA MET A 256 -14.15 20.43 -5.78
C MET A 256 -12.63 20.55 -5.90
N VAL A 257 -11.94 19.44 -5.70
CA VAL A 257 -10.51 19.35 -5.95
C VAL A 257 -10.24 18.13 -6.82
N VAL A 258 -9.43 18.32 -7.84
CA VAL A 258 -8.95 17.22 -8.70
C VAL A 258 -7.43 17.11 -8.61
N SER A 259 -6.90 15.93 -8.86
CA SER A 259 -5.45 15.75 -8.91
C SER A 259 -4.85 16.58 -10.05
N PRO A 260 -3.63 17.10 -9.91
CA PRO A 260 -2.97 17.81 -10.99
C PRO A 260 -2.84 17.00 -12.29
N GLU A 261 -2.76 15.68 -12.19
CA GLU A 261 -2.61 14.74 -13.31
C GLU A 261 -3.97 14.23 -13.85
N HIS A 262 -5.10 14.74 -13.36
CA HIS A 262 -6.42 14.28 -13.77
C HIS A 262 -6.64 14.45 -15.28
N ALA A 263 -7.18 13.43 -15.95
CA ALA A 263 -7.38 13.44 -17.40
C ALA A 263 -8.19 14.62 -17.89
N MET A 264 -9.23 15.01 -17.14
CA MET A 264 -10.09 16.17 -17.48
C MET A 264 -9.32 17.49 -17.46
N VAL A 265 -8.34 17.67 -16.56
CA VAL A 265 -7.52 18.89 -16.52
C VAL A 265 -6.71 19.02 -17.80
N LYS A 266 -6.13 17.91 -18.26
CA LYS A 266 -5.41 17.86 -19.53
C LYS A 266 -6.34 18.19 -20.69
N GLU A 267 -7.53 17.61 -20.74
CA GLU A 267 -8.52 17.86 -21.79
C GLU A 267 -8.97 19.31 -21.82
N TRP A 268 -9.22 19.94 -20.67
CA TRP A 268 -9.58 21.36 -20.59
C TRP A 268 -8.44 22.29 -21.00
N LEU A 269 -7.18 21.90 -20.72
CA LEU A 269 -6.00 22.63 -21.24
C LEU A 269 -5.89 22.51 -22.76
N ASP A 270 -6.04 21.30 -23.29
CA ASP A 270 -5.91 21.04 -24.73
C ASP A 270 -7.04 21.72 -25.54
N LYS A 271 -8.24 21.82 -24.96
CA LYS A 271 -9.39 22.52 -25.54
C LYS A 271 -9.35 24.05 -25.35
N GLY A 272 -8.40 24.58 -24.59
CA GLY A 272 -8.29 26.01 -24.30
C GLY A 272 -9.42 26.58 -23.42
N ILE A 273 -10.07 25.72 -22.60
CA ILE A 273 -11.15 26.10 -21.69
C ILE A 273 -10.60 26.90 -20.49
N LEU A 274 -9.39 26.54 -20.02
CA LEU A 274 -8.79 27.16 -18.84
C LEU A 274 -8.13 28.49 -19.18
N LYS A 275 -8.65 29.58 -18.57
CA LYS A 275 -8.16 30.95 -18.78
C LYS A 275 -6.79 31.19 -18.12
N ASN A 276 -6.43 30.42 -17.09
CA ASN A 276 -5.17 30.50 -16.35
C ASN A 276 -4.25 29.29 -16.62
N ALA A 277 -4.19 28.80 -17.87
CA ALA A 277 -3.45 27.62 -18.29
C ALA A 277 -1.98 27.59 -17.81
N ASP A 278 -1.29 28.72 -17.81
CA ASP A 278 0.12 28.82 -17.40
C ASP A 278 0.30 28.53 -15.90
N ALA A 279 -0.58 29.07 -15.04
CA ALA A 279 -0.57 28.79 -13.61
C ALA A 279 -0.88 27.31 -13.32
N VAL A 280 -1.81 26.71 -14.07
CA VAL A 280 -2.15 25.28 -13.96
C VAL A 280 -0.96 24.41 -14.33
N LYS A 281 -0.30 24.67 -15.46
CA LYS A 281 0.89 23.94 -15.91
C LYS A 281 2.07 24.08 -14.94
N ALA A 282 2.30 25.28 -14.40
CA ALA A 282 3.32 25.52 -13.41
C ALA A 282 3.10 24.70 -12.14
N TYR A 283 1.85 24.64 -11.64
CA TYR A 283 1.49 23.83 -10.49
C TYR A 283 1.61 22.32 -10.76
N GLN A 284 1.21 21.86 -11.96
CA GLN A 284 1.41 20.46 -12.38
C GLN A 284 2.89 20.08 -12.36
N ALA A 285 3.78 20.96 -12.85
CA ALA A 285 5.23 20.71 -12.85
C ALA A 285 5.81 20.68 -11.43
N GLU A 286 5.29 21.48 -10.49
CA GLU A 286 5.67 21.43 -9.08
C GLU A 286 5.19 20.14 -8.41
N ALA A 287 3.92 19.79 -8.59
CA ALA A 287 3.33 18.59 -8.01
C ALA A 287 4.00 17.31 -8.50
N ALA A 288 4.42 17.26 -9.77
CA ALA A 288 5.11 16.12 -10.35
C ALA A 288 6.48 15.81 -9.74
N ARG A 289 7.07 16.74 -8.98
CA ARG A 289 8.34 16.56 -8.25
C ARG A 289 8.15 15.91 -6.87
N LYS A 290 6.92 15.84 -6.38
CA LYS A 290 6.57 15.32 -5.06
C LYS A 290 6.11 13.87 -5.18
N SER A 291 6.58 13.00 -4.28
CA SER A 291 6.09 11.62 -4.17
C SER A 291 4.65 11.58 -3.63
N ASP A 292 3.92 10.48 -3.89
CA ASP A 292 2.58 10.27 -3.31
C ASP A 292 2.60 10.32 -1.78
N PHE A 293 3.70 9.90 -1.14
CA PHE A 293 3.88 9.97 0.31
C PHE A 293 3.94 11.43 0.79
N GLU A 294 4.83 12.24 0.21
CA GLU A 294 4.95 13.68 0.55
C GLU A 294 3.65 14.44 0.29
N ARG A 295 2.90 14.05 -0.74
CA ARG A 295 1.60 14.63 -1.08
C ARG A 295 0.52 14.28 -0.06
N SER A 296 0.60 13.10 0.57
CA SER A 296 -0.40 12.60 1.53
C SER A 296 -0.17 13.05 2.98
N GLU A 297 0.93 13.75 3.30
CA GLU A 297 1.21 14.24 4.66
C GLU A 297 0.13 15.21 5.16
N LEU A 298 -0.47 14.89 6.31
CA LEU A 298 -1.60 15.64 6.89
C LEU A 298 -1.21 17.04 7.37
N ASN A 299 0.02 17.22 7.85
CA ASN A 299 0.51 18.47 8.47
C ASN A 299 1.09 19.47 7.47
N LYS A 300 0.97 19.20 6.17
CA LYS A 300 1.51 20.06 5.13
C LYS A 300 0.59 21.25 4.85
N GLU A 301 1.18 22.40 4.58
CA GLU A 301 0.43 23.56 4.08
C GLU A 301 -0.36 23.21 2.81
N LYS A 302 -1.65 23.49 2.80
CA LYS A 302 -2.51 23.20 1.66
C LYS A 302 -2.24 24.19 0.52
N THR A 303 -1.85 23.67 -0.63
CA THR A 303 -1.61 24.43 -1.85
C THR A 303 -2.59 24.02 -2.94
N GLY A 304 -2.84 24.88 -3.89
CA GLY A 304 -3.73 24.57 -5.01
C GLY A 304 -3.88 25.76 -5.96
N VAL A 305 -4.39 25.47 -7.16
CA VAL A 305 -4.72 26.48 -8.18
C VAL A 305 -6.17 26.31 -8.59
N LYS A 306 -6.95 27.39 -8.55
CA LYS A 306 -8.31 27.41 -9.06
C LYS A 306 -8.30 27.25 -10.59
N LEU A 307 -9.17 26.42 -11.13
CA LEU A 307 -9.36 26.29 -12.57
C LEU A 307 -10.32 27.40 -13.05
N GLU A 308 -9.78 28.38 -13.75
CA GLU A 308 -10.59 29.49 -14.27
C GLU A 308 -11.19 29.13 -15.63
N GLY A 309 -12.51 29.25 -15.76
CA GLY A 309 -13.25 28.94 -16.98
C GLY A 309 -14.12 27.69 -16.90
N VAL A 310 -13.99 26.91 -15.80
CA VAL A 310 -14.84 25.75 -15.54
C VAL A 310 -15.26 25.72 -14.08
N MET A 311 -16.51 25.34 -13.80
CA MET A 311 -17.09 25.16 -12.49
C MET A 311 -17.72 23.79 -12.40
N GLY A 312 -17.72 23.17 -11.20
CA GLY A 312 -18.52 21.99 -10.92
C GLY A 312 -19.96 22.36 -10.61
N ILE A 313 -20.91 21.51 -10.93
CA ILE A 313 -22.34 21.69 -10.63
C ILE A 313 -22.71 20.64 -9.58
N ASN A 314 -23.08 21.11 -8.39
CA ASN A 314 -23.50 20.23 -7.31
C ASN A 314 -24.82 19.53 -7.65
N PRO A 315 -24.87 18.16 -7.71
CA PRO A 315 -26.05 17.48 -8.24
C PRO A 315 -27.33 17.61 -7.39
N VAL A 316 -27.22 18.01 -6.11
CA VAL A 316 -28.37 18.06 -5.19
C VAL A 316 -29.08 19.41 -5.17
N ASN A 317 -28.43 20.49 -5.64
CA ASN A 317 -28.98 21.88 -5.58
C ASN A 317 -28.61 22.72 -6.80
N ASP A 318 -27.98 22.14 -7.81
CA ASP A 318 -27.53 22.77 -9.06
C ASP A 318 -26.63 24.02 -8.87
N THR A 319 -26.00 24.14 -7.67
CA THR A 319 -25.12 25.28 -7.38
C THR A 319 -23.77 25.06 -8.09
N GLU A 320 -23.30 26.11 -8.77
CA GLU A 320 -21.95 26.14 -9.33
C GLU A 320 -20.92 26.34 -8.23
N ILE A 321 -19.95 25.44 -8.17
CA ILE A 321 -18.87 25.46 -7.19
C ILE A 321 -17.52 25.46 -7.89
N PRO A 322 -16.50 26.17 -7.38
CA PRO A 322 -15.17 26.23 -8.00
C PRO A 322 -14.46 24.87 -7.96
N ILE A 323 -13.68 24.61 -9.00
CA ILE A 323 -12.80 23.44 -9.10
C ILE A 323 -11.36 23.90 -8.92
N PHE A 324 -10.59 23.20 -8.09
CA PHE A 324 -9.16 23.42 -7.88
C PHE A 324 -8.37 22.19 -8.32
N ILE A 325 -7.11 22.38 -8.71
CA ILE A 325 -6.10 21.33 -8.65
C ILE A 325 -5.33 21.48 -7.35
N SER A 326 -5.04 20.36 -6.70
CA SER A 326 -4.18 20.33 -5.51
C SER A 326 -3.43 19.01 -5.39
N ASP A 327 -2.21 19.09 -4.87
CA ASP A 327 -1.30 17.96 -4.74
C ASP A 327 -1.71 16.94 -3.66
N TYR A 328 -2.63 17.29 -2.74
CA TYR A 328 -3.14 16.33 -1.75
C TYR A 328 -4.19 15.35 -2.32
N VAL A 329 -4.70 15.60 -3.52
CA VAL A 329 -5.57 14.65 -4.25
C VAL A 329 -4.71 13.82 -5.20
N LEU A 330 -4.73 12.51 -5.03
CA LEU A 330 -3.93 11.57 -5.82
C LEU A 330 -4.75 10.98 -6.96
N SER A 331 -4.22 10.96 -8.17
CA SER A 331 -4.84 10.30 -9.34
C SER A 331 -4.88 8.77 -9.20
N THR A 332 -4.06 8.23 -8.29
CA THR A 332 -3.95 6.79 -8.02
C THR A 332 -4.95 6.29 -6.98
N TYR A 333 -5.71 7.19 -6.34
CA TYR A 333 -6.70 6.84 -5.32
C TYR A 333 -8.10 7.33 -5.71
N GLY A 334 -9.09 6.44 -5.67
CA GLY A 334 -10.47 6.74 -6.04
C GLY A 334 -10.57 7.17 -7.50
N THR A 335 -11.26 8.26 -7.74
CA THR A 335 -11.47 8.82 -9.08
C THR A 335 -10.46 9.93 -9.44
N GLY A 336 -9.53 10.27 -8.53
CA GLY A 336 -8.66 11.44 -8.68
C GLY A 336 -9.37 12.79 -8.53
N ALA A 337 -10.63 12.77 -8.08
CA ALA A 337 -11.45 13.94 -7.79
C ALA A 337 -12.15 13.78 -6.44
N ILE A 338 -12.32 14.86 -5.70
CA ILE A 338 -13.07 14.91 -4.45
C ILE A 338 -14.04 16.07 -4.43
N MET A 339 -15.15 15.93 -3.75
CA MET A 339 -15.94 17.04 -3.24
C MET A 339 -15.38 17.46 -1.89
N ALA A 340 -15.41 18.73 -1.57
CA ALA A 340 -14.92 19.27 -0.33
C ALA A 340 -16.05 19.85 0.52
N VAL A 341 -16.09 19.44 1.80
CA VAL A 341 -17.10 19.86 2.78
C VAL A 341 -16.42 20.52 3.99
N PRO A 342 -16.04 21.79 3.88
CA PRO A 342 -15.23 22.49 4.88
C PRO A 342 -15.79 22.49 6.30
N ALA A 343 -17.10 22.43 6.45
CA ALA A 343 -17.71 22.40 7.78
C ALA A 343 -17.38 21.12 8.55
N HIS A 344 -17.06 20.00 7.88
CA HIS A 344 -17.00 18.67 8.47
C HIS A 344 -15.72 17.87 8.15
N ASP A 345 -14.74 18.48 7.48
CA ASP A 345 -13.41 17.92 7.24
C ASP A 345 -12.35 18.99 7.53
N THR A 346 -11.36 18.65 8.37
CA THR A 346 -10.33 19.60 8.79
C THR A 346 -9.47 20.08 7.62
N ARG A 347 -9.13 19.19 6.67
CA ARG A 347 -8.31 19.54 5.50
C ARG A 347 -9.08 20.49 4.58
N ASP A 348 -10.35 20.21 4.38
CA ASP A 348 -11.22 21.04 3.56
C ASP A 348 -11.45 22.42 4.21
N TRP A 349 -11.56 22.44 5.56
CA TRP A 349 -11.70 23.69 6.31
C TRP A 349 -10.45 24.57 6.19
N GLU A 350 -9.24 23.99 6.40
CA GLU A 350 -7.98 24.72 6.24
C GLU A 350 -7.82 25.29 4.83
N PHE A 351 -8.17 24.51 3.82
CA PHE A 351 -8.14 24.94 2.43
C PHE A 351 -9.18 26.06 2.17
N ALA A 352 -10.40 25.90 2.65
CA ALA A 352 -11.46 26.89 2.48
C ALA A 352 -11.10 28.22 3.17
N LYS A 353 -10.53 28.20 4.37
CA LYS A 353 -10.03 29.40 5.07
C LYS A 353 -8.93 30.09 4.28
N LYS A 354 -7.99 29.34 3.73
CA LYS A 354 -6.88 29.88 2.93
C LYS A 354 -7.35 30.56 1.65
N PHE A 355 -8.33 29.96 0.96
CA PHE A 355 -8.83 30.46 -0.33
C PHE A 355 -10.11 31.30 -0.23
N GLY A 356 -10.60 31.60 0.99
CA GLY A 356 -11.78 32.43 1.22
C GLY A 356 -13.08 31.79 0.68
N LEU A 357 -13.22 30.47 0.79
CA LEU A 357 -14.34 29.70 0.28
C LEU A 357 -15.47 29.59 1.34
N PRO A 358 -16.72 29.41 0.94
CA PRO A 358 -17.83 29.25 1.87
C PRO A 358 -17.71 28.01 2.73
N ILE A 359 -18.14 28.09 4.00
CA ILE A 359 -18.20 26.96 4.95
C ILE A 359 -19.69 26.88 5.39
N ILE A 360 -20.33 25.76 5.03
CA ILE A 360 -21.77 25.54 5.26
C ILE A 360 -21.94 24.33 6.19
N GLU A 361 -22.49 24.58 7.38
CA GLU A 361 -22.82 23.49 8.32
C GLU A 361 -24.02 22.70 7.77
N VAL A 362 -23.81 21.35 7.64
CA VAL A 362 -24.87 20.44 7.17
C VAL A 362 -25.14 19.30 8.16
N VAL A 363 -24.29 19.13 9.16
CA VAL A 363 -24.52 18.17 10.27
C VAL A 363 -24.38 18.92 11.58
N LYS A 364 -25.44 18.90 12.39
CA LYS A 364 -25.45 19.46 13.73
C LYS A 364 -25.26 18.33 14.74
N GLY A 365 -24.19 18.39 15.52
CA GLY A 365 -23.91 17.43 16.59
C GLY A 365 -24.56 17.79 17.92
N ASN A 366 -24.21 17.04 18.95
CA ASN A 366 -24.69 17.29 20.31
C ASN A 366 -23.95 18.45 21.02
N THR A 367 -22.78 18.83 20.50
CA THR A 367 -22.00 19.99 20.96
C THR A 367 -22.10 21.14 19.98
N PRO A 368 -22.10 22.40 20.45
CA PRO A 368 -22.06 23.55 19.53
C PRO A 368 -20.81 23.53 18.68
N SER A 369 -20.97 23.81 17.37
CA SER A 369 -19.85 24.02 16.44
C SER A 369 -19.39 25.47 16.46
N ASN A 370 -18.08 25.72 16.31
CA ASN A 370 -17.52 27.03 16.00
C ASN A 370 -16.71 26.95 14.72
N LEU A 371 -17.40 27.07 13.59
CA LEU A 371 -16.79 26.93 12.27
C LEU A 371 -15.82 28.06 11.90
N ASP A 372 -15.77 29.13 12.69
CA ASP A 372 -14.77 30.17 12.51
C ASP A 372 -13.38 29.73 13.01
N GLU A 373 -13.33 28.83 13.96
CA GLU A 373 -12.10 28.36 14.59
C GLU A 373 -11.64 26.97 14.08
N ALA A 374 -12.61 26.06 13.80
CA ALA A 374 -12.30 24.70 13.33
C ALA A 374 -13.48 24.03 12.63
N ALA A 375 -13.18 22.99 11.83
CA ALA A 375 -14.21 22.11 11.31
C ALA A 375 -14.87 21.31 12.44
N PHE A 376 -16.18 21.07 12.32
CA PHE A 376 -16.91 20.19 13.20
C PHE A 376 -16.85 18.74 12.68
N THR A 377 -15.98 17.92 13.22
CA THR A 377 -15.68 16.56 12.74
C THR A 377 -16.40 15.44 13.50
N ASP A 378 -17.03 15.74 14.65
CA ASP A 378 -17.83 14.75 15.40
C ASP A 378 -19.24 14.61 14.83
N VAL A 379 -19.29 14.02 13.64
CA VAL A 379 -20.51 13.94 12.82
C VAL A 379 -21.08 12.52 12.71
N ALA A 380 -20.61 11.59 13.52
CA ALA A 380 -21.07 10.19 13.47
C ALA A 380 -22.53 10.04 13.90
N THR A 381 -23.00 10.86 14.86
CA THR A 381 -24.32 10.76 15.50
C THR A 381 -25.16 12.03 15.33
N GLY A 382 -24.79 12.94 14.43
CA GLY A 382 -25.47 14.22 14.24
C GLY A 382 -26.80 14.13 13.49
N THR A 383 -27.47 15.28 13.39
CA THR A 383 -28.71 15.48 12.62
C THR A 383 -28.45 16.43 11.46
N LEU A 384 -28.99 16.12 10.28
CA LEU A 384 -28.79 16.93 9.09
C LEU A 384 -29.57 18.27 9.21
N VAL A 385 -28.85 19.34 8.84
CA VAL A 385 -29.38 20.71 8.73
C VAL A 385 -28.92 21.32 7.41
N ASN A 386 -29.59 22.36 6.91
CA ASN A 386 -29.27 23.02 5.63
C ASN A 386 -29.11 22.04 4.44
N SER A 387 -29.79 20.90 4.50
CA SER A 387 -29.60 19.75 3.59
C SER A 387 -30.88 19.34 2.87
N GLY A 388 -31.78 20.31 2.59
CA GLY A 388 -32.98 20.10 1.81
C GLY A 388 -33.85 18.93 2.32
N PHE A 389 -34.04 17.91 1.48
CA PHE A 389 -34.87 16.73 1.78
C PHE A 389 -34.27 15.80 2.86
N LEU A 390 -33.03 16.05 3.31
CA LEU A 390 -32.37 15.32 4.38
C LEU A 390 -32.51 15.98 5.74
N ASN A 391 -33.01 17.21 5.82
CA ASN A 391 -33.14 17.94 7.09
C ASN A 391 -33.89 17.13 8.16
N GLY A 392 -33.32 17.09 9.37
CA GLY A 392 -33.91 16.38 10.51
C GLY A 392 -33.61 14.89 10.57
N LEU A 393 -32.98 14.30 9.55
CA LEU A 393 -32.59 12.89 9.55
C LEU A 393 -31.30 12.69 10.35
N SER A 394 -31.14 11.48 10.90
CA SER A 394 -29.86 11.02 11.40
C SER A 394 -28.85 10.89 10.26
N VAL A 395 -27.55 10.96 10.55
CA VAL A 395 -26.49 10.75 9.54
C VAL A 395 -26.64 9.39 8.83
N THR A 396 -27.01 8.34 9.56
CA THR A 396 -27.20 7.01 8.98
C THR A 396 -28.35 6.96 7.99
N ASP A 397 -29.51 7.50 8.37
CA ASP A 397 -30.69 7.54 7.50
C ASP A 397 -30.48 8.47 6.31
N ALA A 398 -29.77 9.57 6.52
CA ALA A 398 -29.45 10.54 5.47
C ALA A 398 -28.54 9.93 4.40
N LYS A 399 -27.52 9.15 4.79
CA LYS A 399 -26.66 8.41 3.84
C LYS A 399 -27.48 7.49 2.95
N LYS A 400 -28.33 6.67 3.56
CA LYS A 400 -29.18 5.74 2.82
C LYS A 400 -30.10 6.49 1.86
N LYS A 401 -30.82 7.51 2.37
CA LYS A 401 -31.75 8.30 1.56
C LYS A 401 -31.06 9.07 0.43
N MET A 402 -29.82 9.53 0.65
CA MET A 402 -29.03 10.18 -0.38
C MET A 402 -28.60 9.19 -1.47
N ILE A 403 -28.16 8.00 -1.12
CA ILE A 403 -27.81 6.96 -2.10
C ILE A 403 -29.05 6.61 -2.94
N ASP A 404 -30.20 6.35 -2.31
CA ASP A 404 -31.45 6.06 -3.01
C ASP A 404 -31.82 7.21 -3.98
N TRP A 405 -31.61 8.47 -3.55
CA TRP A 405 -31.88 9.63 -4.39
C TRP A 405 -30.90 9.75 -5.57
N LEU A 406 -29.60 9.52 -5.33
CA LEU A 406 -28.59 9.56 -6.38
C LEU A 406 -28.85 8.53 -7.48
N GLU A 407 -29.23 7.32 -7.10
CA GLU A 407 -29.57 6.23 -8.03
C GLU A 407 -30.85 6.57 -8.83
N ALA A 408 -31.91 6.99 -8.13
CA ALA A 408 -33.17 7.36 -8.77
C ALA A 408 -33.06 8.49 -9.78
N ASN A 409 -32.11 9.42 -9.59
CA ASN A 409 -31.88 10.56 -10.47
C ASN A 409 -30.72 10.37 -11.46
N GLY A 410 -30.08 9.19 -11.48
CA GLY A 410 -28.91 8.94 -12.35
C GLY A 410 -27.70 9.82 -12.04
N LYS A 411 -27.60 10.31 -10.81
CA LYS A 411 -26.54 11.21 -10.34
C LYS A 411 -25.42 10.50 -9.57
N GLY A 412 -25.53 9.20 -9.37
CA GLY A 412 -24.54 8.38 -8.66
C GLY A 412 -25.06 7.00 -8.33
N CYS A 413 -24.29 6.23 -7.58
CA CYS A 413 -24.66 4.89 -7.12
C CYS A 413 -23.97 4.51 -5.82
N ASP A 414 -24.50 3.49 -5.15
CA ASP A 414 -23.84 2.84 -4.02
C ASP A 414 -22.51 2.24 -4.45
N LYS A 415 -21.50 2.36 -3.60
CA LYS A 415 -20.16 1.88 -3.92
C LYS A 415 -19.36 1.43 -2.71
N VAL A 416 -18.79 0.25 -2.81
CA VAL A 416 -17.72 -0.20 -1.89
C VAL A 416 -16.37 0.08 -2.54
N ASN A 417 -15.47 0.69 -1.80
CA ASN A 417 -14.11 1.00 -2.24
C ASN A 417 -13.08 0.47 -1.24
N TYR A 418 -11.84 0.30 -1.68
CA TYR A 418 -10.74 -0.22 -0.87
C TYR A 418 -9.51 0.68 -0.96
N LYS A 419 -8.75 0.78 0.12
CA LYS A 419 -7.42 1.39 0.09
C LYS A 419 -6.40 0.48 -0.61
N LEU A 420 -6.60 -0.85 -0.50
CA LEU A 420 -5.79 -1.85 -1.17
C LEU A 420 -5.73 -1.59 -2.66
N ARG A 421 -4.54 -1.67 -3.23
CA ARG A 421 -4.31 -1.51 -4.69
C ARG A 421 -3.75 -2.80 -5.26
N ASP A 422 -3.92 -2.98 -6.56
CA ASP A 422 -3.28 -4.07 -7.28
C ASP A 422 -1.76 -3.97 -7.18
N TRP A 423 -1.13 -5.12 -7.14
CA TRP A 423 0.29 -5.24 -6.89
C TRP A 423 1.10 -4.98 -8.15
N VAL A 424 2.07 -4.07 -8.09
CA VAL A 424 3.09 -3.94 -9.14
C VAL A 424 4.07 -5.09 -8.95
N PHE A 425 4.03 -6.07 -9.84
CA PHE A 425 4.82 -7.29 -9.71
C PHE A 425 6.22 -7.15 -10.32
N SER A 426 6.33 -6.64 -11.55
CA SER A 426 7.60 -6.52 -12.28
C SER A 426 8.34 -5.22 -11.96
N ARG A 427 8.90 -5.07 -10.75
CA ARG A 427 9.64 -3.86 -10.35
C ARG A 427 11.14 -3.95 -10.58
N GLN A 428 11.70 -5.12 -10.40
CA GLN A 428 13.15 -5.38 -10.40
C GLN A 428 13.62 -5.90 -11.76
N ARG A 429 14.93 -6.07 -11.91
CA ARG A 429 15.51 -6.67 -13.09
C ARG A 429 15.23 -8.16 -13.11
N TYR A 430 14.95 -8.67 -14.30
CA TYR A 430 14.76 -10.11 -14.48
C TYR A 430 16.08 -10.86 -14.38
N TRP A 431 16.15 -11.86 -13.52
CA TRP A 431 17.23 -12.84 -13.43
C TRP A 431 16.77 -14.20 -12.88
N GLY A 432 15.47 -14.51 -12.97
CA GLY A 432 14.87 -15.80 -12.60
C GLY A 432 13.37 -15.73 -12.39
N GLU A 433 12.89 -14.73 -11.67
CA GLU A 433 11.45 -14.52 -11.45
C GLU A 433 10.87 -13.54 -12.50
N PRO A 434 9.54 -13.65 -12.81
CA PRO A 434 8.86 -12.76 -13.77
C PRO A 434 8.90 -11.30 -13.39
#